data_02ee46c048bb021410ef13161032b058
#
_entry.id   02ee46c048bb021410ef13161032b058
#
_cell.length_a   1.000
_cell.length_b   1.000
_cell.length_c   1.000
_cell.angle_alpha   90.00
_cell.angle_beta   90.00
_cell.angle_gamma   90.00
#
_symmetry.space_group_name_H-M   'P 1'
#
loop_
_entity.id
_entity.type
_entity.pdbx_description
1 polymer ?
#
loop_
_entity_poly.entity_id
_entity_poly.type
_entity_poly.pdbx_seq_one_letter_code
_entity_poly.pdbx_strand_id
1 'polypeptide(L)'
;MTENKKILLIEKQIKVATYDIDFAGIVSNISYIRWLEDLRLAWLEKYFSLGKQIEAGFIPILLETQIEYHHAIRIFDQPVGLMWVSRLHSHKWRVKAEIMVQDKVMASAEQKGVFVDGERMKPIRIPENLKLLYHQEKETTLT
;
A
#
# COMPACT_ATOMS: atom_id res chain seq x y z
N MET A 1 11.54 24.01 -1.45
CA MET A 1 11.32 22.67 -1.98
C MET A 1 10.17 22.01 -1.25
N THR A 2 9.17 21.61 -1.98
CA THR A 2 8.00 20.99 -1.37
C THR A 2 8.25 19.50 -1.20
N GLU A 3 8.21 19.05 0.03
CA GLU A 3 8.24 17.61 0.28
C GLU A 3 6.91 17.03 -0.16
N ASN A 4 6.97 15.88 -0.78
CA ASN A 4 5.77 15.15 -1.13
C ASN A 4 5.14 14.59 0.12
N LYS A 5 3.97 15.13 0.48
CA LYS A 5 3.24 14.58 1.60
C LYS A 5 2.76 13.18 1.29
N LYS A 6 2.87 12.30 2.27
CA LYS A 6 2.35 10.94 2.19
C LYS A 6 0.87 10.96 2.58
N ILE A 7 0.01 11.07 1.57
CA ILE A 7 -1.43 11.22 1.77
C ILE A 7 -2.06 9.90 2.16
N LEU A 8 -2.92 9.93 3.19
CA LEU A 8 -3.58 8.75 3.73
C LEU A 8 -2.55 7.67 4.09
N LEU A 9 -1.54 8.08 4.84
CA LEU A 9 -0.44 7.22 5.25
C LEU A 9 -0.90 6.20 6.29
N ILE A 10 -0.42 4.97 6.16
CA ILE A 10 -0.42 4.00 7.25
C ILE A 10 1.01 3.55 7.54
N GLU A 11 1.22 3.15 8.78
CA GLU A 11 2.48 2.62 9.24
C GLU A 11 2.20 1.34 9.99
N LYS A 12 2.96 0.29 9.71
CA LYS A 12 2.76 -1.00 10.34
C LYS A 12 4.09 -1.66 10.63
N GLN A 13 4.26 -2.13 11.87
CA GLN A 13 5.41 -2.93 12.22
C GLN A 13 5.31 -4.30 11.57
N ILE A 14 6.42 -4.78 11.03
CA ILE A 14 6.50 -6.06 10.33
C ILE A 14 7.37 -6.99 11.15
N LYS A 15 6.87 -8.20 11.40
CA LYS A 15 7.66 -9.22 12.06
C LYS A 15 8.25 -10.16 11.00
N VAL A 16 9.57 -10.25 10.96
CA VAL A 16 10.25 -11.19 10.07
C VAL A 16 10.14 -12.58 10.69
N ALA A 17 9.49 -13.49 9.99
CA ALA A 17 9.37 -14.88 10.42
C ALA A 17 10.47 -15.73 9.79
N THR A 18 10.73 -16.89 10.38
CA THR A 18 11.77 -17.80 9.85
C THR A 18 11.48 -18.21 8.41
N TYR A 19 10.21 -18.39 8.07
CA TYR A 19 9.81 -18.78 6.71
C TYR A 19 9.90 -17.64 5.70
N ASP A 20 10.21 -16.41 6.15
CA ASP A 20 10.48 -15.28 5.25
C ASP A 20 11.90 -15.28 4.71
N ILE A 21 12.78 -16.11 5.30
CA ILE A 21 14.21 -16.11 4.98
C ILE A 21 14.50 -17.16 3.91
N ASP A 22 15.23 -16.75 2.87
CA ASP A 22 15.61 -17.65 1.78
C ASP A 22 16.97 -18.35 2.04
N PHE A 23 17.42 -19.10 1.06
CA PHE A 23 18.67 -19.86 1.16
C PHE A 23 19.91 -18.97 1.35
N ALA A 24 19.83 -17.69 1.00
CA ALA A 24 20.95 -16.76 1.16
C ALA A 24 20.97 -16.11 2.56
N GLY A 25 20.01 -16.44 3.43
CA GLY A 25 19.95 -15.89 4.77
C GLY A 25 19.36 -14.50 4.88
N ILE A 26 18.66 -14.05 3.83
CA ILE A 26 17.99 -12.75 3.79
C ILE A 26 16.52 -12.94 3.46
N VAL A 27 15.73 -11.91 3.71
CA VAL A 27 14.30 -11.96 3.42
C VAL A 27 14.07 -12.21 1.94
N SER A 28 13.23 -13.20 1.64
CA SER A 28 12.86 -13.60 0.29
C SER A 28 12.06 -12.51 -0.41
N ASN A 29 12.28 -12.36 -1.72
CA ASN A 29 11.51 -11.44 -2.54
C ASN A 29 10.00 -11.68 -2.42
N ILE A 30 9.59 -12.93 -2.23
CA ILE A 30 8.17 -13.28 -2.08
C ILE A 30 7.58 -12.66 -0.82
N SER A 31 8.35 -12.59 0.25
CA SER A 31 7.88 -12.03 1.52
C SER A 31 7.52 -10.56 1.41
N TYR A 32 8.27 -9.80 0.59
CA TYR A 32 7.93 -8.38 0.36
C TYR A 32 6.56 -8.22 -0.27
N ILE A 33 6.19 -9.12 -1.18
CA ILE A 33 4.87 -9.09 -1.82
C ILE A 33 3.78 -9.31 -0.77
N ARG A 34 3.98 -10.24 0.15
CA ARG A 34 3.03 -10.50 1.23
C ARG A 34 2.92 -9.32 2.19
N TRP A 35 4.05 -8.69 2.50
CA TRP A 35 4.05 -7.51 3.36
C TRP A 35 3.30 -6.35 2.73
N LEU A 36 3.41 -6.19 1.41
CA LEU A 36 2.65 -5.16 0.69
C LEU A 36 1.15 -5.46 0.77
N GLU A 37 0.75 -6.72 0.69
CA GLU A 37 -0.64 -7.09 0.86
C GLU A 37 -1.14 -6.76 2.27
N ASP A 38 -0.35 -7.08 3.28
CA ASP A 38 -0.69 -6.74 4.66
C ASP A 38 -0.85 -5.24 4.84
N LEU A 39 0.01 -4.45 4.21
CA LEU A 39 -0.08 -2.99 4.24
C LEU A 39 -1.36 -2.50 3.57
N ARG A 40 -1.70 -3.07 2.40
CA ARG A 40 -2.96 -2.69 1.72
C ARG A 40 -4.18 -3.02 2.56
N LEU A 41 -4.19 -4.20 3.19
CA LEU A 41 -5.30 -4.59 4.05
C LEU A 41 -5.43 -3.65 5.26
N ALA A 42 -4.31 -3.28 5.87
CA ALA A 42 -4.31 -2.33 6.97
C ALA A 42 -4.80 -0.95 6.52
N TRP A 43 -4.38 -0.54 5.32
CA TRP A 43 -4.82 0.72 4.73
C TRP A 43 -6.34 0.73 4.52
N LEU A 44 -6.86 -0.35 3.94
CA LEU A 44 -8.30 -0.49 3.68
C LEU A 44 -9.08 -0.47 4.99
N GLU A 45 -8.61 -1.17 6.00
CA GLU A 45 -9.27 -1.19 7.31
C GLU A 45 -9.37 0.20 7.92
N LYS A 46 -8.34 1.00 7.76
CA LYS A 46 -8.31 2.34 8.34
C LYS A 46 -9.15 3.36 7.56
N TYR A 47 -9.06 3.33 6.24
CA TYR A 47 -9.60 4.41 5.40
C TYR A 47 -10.79 4.01 4.55
N PHE A 48 -11.02 2.74 4.32
CA PHE A 48 -11.97 2.32 3.31
C PHE A 48 -12.64 0.98 3.62
N SER A 49 -12.94 0.71 4.85
CA SER A 49 -13.67 -0.50 5.31
C SER A 49 -14.00 -1.51 4.20
N LEU A 50 -13.07 -2.40 3.89
CA LEU A 50 -13.19 -3.31 2.74
C LEU A 50 -14.51 -4.09 2.72
N GLY A 51 -14.93 -4.62 3.88
CA GLY A 51 -16.17 -5.37 3.98
C GLY A 51 -17.39 -4.56 3.55
N LYS A 52 -17.49 -3.30 4.02
CA LYS A 52 -18.59 -2.42 3.64
C LYS A 52 -18.57 -2.06 2.17
N GLN A 53 -17.38 -1.88 1.61
CA GLN A 53 -17.23 -1.52 0.20
C GLN A 53 -17.59 -2.69 -0.71
N ILE A 54 -17.21 -3.89 -0.33
CA ILE A 54 -17.59 -5.10 -1.08
C ILE A 54 -19.11 -5.26 -1.07
N GLU A 55 -19.75 -5.06 0.09
CA GLU A 55 -21.21 -5.10 0.19
C GLU A 55 -21.86 -4.05 -0.72
N ALA A 56 -21.24 -2.89 -0.86
CA ALA A 56 -21.73 -1.82 -1.73
C ALA A 56 -21.39 -2.03 -3.21
N GLY A 57 -20.67 -3.10 -3.54
CA GLY A 57 -20.34 -3.44 -4.92
C GLY A 57 -18.99 -2.92 -5.41
N PHE A 58 -18.16 -2.35 -4.55
CA PHE A 58 -16.85 -1.81 -4.94
C PHE A 58 -15.75 -2.78 -4.53
N ILE A 59 -14.98 -3.25 -5.51
CA ILE A 59 -13.86 -4.16 -5.26
C ILE A 59 -12.57 -3.54 -5.80
N PRO A 60 -11.57 -3.28 -4.94
CA PRO A 60 -10.25 -2.85 -5.43
C PRO A 60 -9.48 -4.05 -5.99
N ILE A 61 -8.95 -3.89 -7.18
CA ILE A 61 -8.17 -4.93 -7.88
C ILE A 61 -6.78 -4.41 -8.14
N LEU A 62 -5.78 -5.17 -7.72
CA LEU A 62 -4.38 -4.88 -7.99
C LEU A 62 -4.03 -5.33 -9.40
N LEU A 63 -3.41 -4.44 -10.19
CA LEU A 63 -2.99 -4.72 -11.55
C LEU A 63 -1.49 -4.84 -11.71
N GLU A 64 -0.71 -4.08 -10.93
CA GLU A 64 0.74 -4.04 -11.12
C GLU A 64 1.44 -3.75 -9.81
N THR A 65 2.56 -4.41 -9.61
CA THR A 65 3.46 -4.17 -8.48
C THR A 65 4.87 -4.00 -9.01
N GLN A 66 5.53 -2.91 -8.61
CA GLN A 66 6.95 -2.69 -8.86
C GLN A 66 7.65 -2.59 -7.52
N ILE A 67 8.76 -3.31 -7.35
CA ILE A 67 9.56 -3.27 -6.13
C ILE A 67 11.02 -3.08 -6.49
N GLU A 68 11.68 -2.20 -5.75
CA GLU A 68 13.13 -2.06 -5.80
C GLU A 68 13.69 -2.47 -4.46
N TYR A 69 14.68 -3.37 -4.48
CA TYR A 69 15.33 -3.89 -3.29
C TYR A 69 16.66 -3.17 -3.12
N HIS A 70 16.75 -2.33 -2.09
CA HIS A 70 17.94 -1.49 -1.89
C HIS A 70 18.95 -2.13 -0.96
N HIS A 71 18.46 -2.79 0.10
CA HIS A 71 19.30 -3.42 1.11
C HIS A 71 18.62 -4.67 1.65
N ALA A 72 19.42 -5.67 2.03
CA ALA A 72 18.89 -6.93 2.55
C ALA A 72 18.34 -6.77 3.98
N ILE A 73 17.21 -7.40 4.23
CA ILE A 73 16.63 -7.49 5.57
C ILE A 73 16.92 -8.89 6.10
N ARG A 74 17.24 -8.98 7.39
CA ARG A 74 17.60 -10.23 8.05
C ARG A 74 16.63 -10.57 9.17
N ILE A 75 16.74 -11.80 9.69
CA ILE A 75 15.74 -12.37 10.62
C ILE A 75 15.51 -11.54 11.89
N PHE A 76 16.54 -10.88 12.41
CA PHE A 76 16.40 -10.11 13.64
C PHE A 76 16.17 -8.62 13.42
N ASP A 77 16.08 -8.18 12.17
CA ASP A 77 15.70 -6.81 11.87
C ASP A 77 14.23 -6.59 12.23
N GLN A 78 13.88 -5.36 12.53
CA GLN A 78 12.52 -4.97 12.88
C GLN A 78 11.98 -3.97 11.86
N PRO A 79 11.54 -4.47 10.70
CA PRO A 79 11.06 -3.57 9.65
C PRO A 79 9.77 -2.86 10.01
N VAL A 80 9.63 -1.67 9.45
CA VAL A 80 8.38 -0.90 9.50
C VAL A 80 7.95 -0.66 8.07
N GLY A 81 6.73 -0.99 7.77
CA GLY A 81 6.14 -0.72 6.46
C GLY A 81 5.35 0.56 6.48
N LEU A 82 5.52 1.36 5.44
CA LEU A 82 4.77 2.58 5.20
C LEU A 82 4.04 2.42 3.87
N MET A 83 2.78 2.86 3.81
CA MET A 83 2.04 2.88 2.55
C MET A 83 1.16 4.12 2.51
N TRP A 84 1.12 4.77 1.37
CA TRP A 84 0.33 5.99 1.19
C TRP A 84 -0.20 6.06 -0.24
N VAL A 85 -1.22 6.89 -0.44
CA VAL A 85 -1.81 7.09 -1.76
C VAL A 85 -1.02 8.13 -2.51
N SER A 86 -0.51 7.77 -3.69
CA SER A 86 0.20 8.71 -4.55
C SER A 86 -0.73 9.31 -5.59
N ARG A 87 -1.81 8.61 -5.96
CA ARG A 87 -2.76 9.13 -6.95
C ARG A 87 -4.09 8.40 -6.87
N LEU A 88 -5.17 9.17 -6.96
CA LEU A 88 -6.52 8.65 -7.22
C LEU A 88 -7.06 9.43 -8.40
N HIS A 89 -7.45 8.74 -9.46
CA HIS A 89 -7.95 9.41 -10.66
C HIS A 89 -8.92 8.52 -11.42
N SER A 90 -10.13 9.02 -11.63
CA SER A 90 -11.17 8.32 -12.39
C SER A 90 -11.52 6.97 -11.73
N HIS A 91 -11.03 5.87 -12.27
CA HIS A 91 -11.26 4.52 -11.73
C HIS A 91 -9.96 3.85 -11.27
N LYS A 92 -8.85 4.59 -11.29
CA LYS A 92 -7.52 4.07 -11.00
C LYS A 92 -6.99 4.58 -9.67
N TRP A 93 -6.28 3.70 -8.95
CA TRP A 93 -5.57 4.07 -7.74
C TRP A 93 -4.10 3.69 -7.85
N ARG A 94 -3.28 4.45 -7.17
CA ARG A 94 -1.85 4.20 -7.09
C ARG A 94 -1.39 4.44 -5.66
N VAL A 95 -0.66 3.48 -5.10
CA VAL A 95 -0.08 3.60 -3.77
C VAL A 95 1.42 3.40 -3.87
N LYS A 96 2.14 4.05 -2.96
CA LYS A 96 3.57 3.85 -2.78
C LYS A 96 3.81 3.25 -1.41
N ALA A 97 4.90 2.50 -1.28
CA ALA A 97 5.26 1.88 -0.02
C ALA A 97 6.76 1.88 0.17
N GLU A 98 7.16 1.89 1.42
CA GLU A 98 8.56 1.73 1.81
C GLU A 98 8.64 0.73 2.95
N ILE A 99 9.63 -0.14 2.89
CA ILE A 99 9.96 -1.04 3.99
C ILE A 99 11.26 -0.52 4.59
N MET A 100 11.20 -0.10 5.84
CA MET A 100 12.32 0.55 6.51
C MET A 100 12.84 -0.29 7.66
N VAL A 101 14.15 -0.25 7.88
CA VAL A 101 14.77 -0.75 9.10
C VAL A 101 15.51 0.43 9.70
N GLN A 102 15.11 0.82 10.92
CA GLN A 102 15.55 2.07 11.52
C GLN A 102 15.21 3.22 10.58
N ASP A 103 16.16 4.05 10.20
CA ASP A 103 15.89 5.19 9.32
C ASP A 103 16.29 4.92 7.87
N LYS A 104 16.48 3.65 7.51
CA LYS A 104 16.97 3.28 6.19
C LYS A 104 15.89 2.60 5.38
N VAL A 105 15.70 3.06 4.15
CA VAL A 105 14.75 2.44 3.22
C VAL A 105 15.39 1.19 2.64
N MET A 106 14.89 0.03 3.02
CA MET A 106 15.42 -1.27 2.58
C MET A 106 14.82 -1.67 1.24
N ALA A 107 13.55 -1.33 1.01
CA ALA A 107 12.85 -1.57 -0.25
C ALA A 107 11.81 -0.49 -0.46
N SER A 108 11.56 -0.17 -1.72
CA SER A 108 10.49 0.75 -2.09
C SER A 108 9.61 0.11 -3.15
N ALA A 109 8.34 0.46 -3.15
CA ALA A 109 7.39 -0.17 -4.05
C ALA A 109 6.34 0.82 -4.53
N GLU A 110 5.76 0.50 -5.68
CA GLU A 110 4.59 1.18 -6.21
C GLU A 110 3.62 0.13 -6.68
N GLN A 111 2.34 0.30 -6.35
CA GLN A 111 1.28 -0.58 -6.79
C GLN A 111 0.18 0.23 -7.44
N LYS A 112 -0.39 -0.32 -8.50
CA LYS A 112 -1.46 0.30 -9.28
C LYS A 112 -2.63 -0.65 -9.37
N GLY A 113 -3.83 -0.10 -9.36
CA GLY A 113 -5.01 -0.91 -9.49
C GLY A 113 -6.21 -0.10 -9.96
N VAL A 114 -7.34 -0.78 -9.96
CA VAL A 114 -8.63 -0.19 -10.35
C VAL A 114 -9.67 -0.61 -9.34
N PHE A 115 -10.82 0.08 -9.37
CA PHE A 115 -12.02 -0.42 -8.71
C PHE A 115 -12.91 -1.06 -9.76
N VAL A 116 -13.52 -2.18 -9.41
CA VAL A 116 -14.45 -2.87 -10.29
C VAL A 116 -15.78 -3.11 -9.59
N ASP A 117 -16.82 -3.26 -10.41
CA ASP A 117 -18.12 -3.72 -9.93
C ASP A 117 -18.01 -5.20 -9.55
N GLY A 118 -18.45 -5.54 -8.33
CA GLY A 118 -18.31 -6.90 -7.81
C GLY A 118 -19.08 -7.96 -8.59
N GLU A 119 -20.14 -7.58 -9.30
CA GLU A 119 -20.91 -8.53 -10.09
C GLU A 119 -20.38 -8.70 -11.51
N ARG A 120 -20.05 -7.58 -12.16
CA ARG A 120 -19.62 -7.60 -13.58
C ARG A 120 -18.12 -7.66 -13.74
N MET A 121 -17.36 -7.36 -12.69
CA MET A 121 -15.91 -7.29 -12.72
C MET A 121 -15.40 -6.29 -13.78
N LYS A 122 -16.13 -5.21 -13.98
CA LYS A 122 -15.74 -4.14 -14.89
C LYS A 122 -15.31 -2.91 -14.12
N PRO A 123 -14.37 -2.13 -14.67
CA PRO A 123 -13.93 -0.91 -14.00
C PRO A 123 -15.08 0.05 -13.71
N ILE A 124 -15.06 0.60 -12.51
CA ILE A 124 -16.01 1.63 -12.08
C ILE A 124 -15.23 2.79 -11.48
N ARG A 125 -15.88 3.92 -11.34
CA ARG A 125 -15.25 5.09 -10.76
C ARG A 125 -14.89 4.83 -9.29
N ILE A 126 -13.83 5.48 -8.84
CA ILE A 126 -13.43 5.44 -7.44
C ILE A 126 -14.60 5.89 -6.57
N PRO A 127 -14.91 5.17 -5.47
CA PRO A 127 -15.98 5.57 -4.56
C PRO A 127 -15.83 7.02 -4.12
N GLU A 128 -16.92 7.77 -4.12
CA GLU A 128 -16.89 9.21 -3.83
C GLU A 128 -16.35 9.52 -2.44
N ASN A 129 -16.69 8.71 -1.44
CA ASN A 129 -16.19 8.93 -0.08
C ASN A 129 -14.66 8.85 0.00
N LEU A 130 -14.05 7.94 -0.73
CA LEU A 130 -12.60 7.81 -0.78
C LEU A 130 -11.97 8.98 -1.52
N LYS A 131 -12.58 9.37 -2.62
CA LYS A 131 -12.11 10.51 -3.40
C LYS A 131 -12.12 11.80 -2.58
N LEU A 132 -13.20 12.02 -1.83
CA LEU A 132 -13.31 13.18 -0.95
C LEU A 132 -12.23 13.17 0.13
N LEU A 133 -12.01 12.03 0.76
CA LEU A 133 -11.00 11.89 1.80
C LEU A 133 -9.60 12.21 1.26
N TYR A 134 -9.28 11.70 0.09
CA TYR A 134 -8.01 11.96 -0.57
C TYR A 134 -7.80 13.45 -0.84
N HIS A 135 -8.82 14.10 -1.42
CA HIS A 135 -8.73 15.52 -1.76
C HIS A 135 -8.66 16.40 -0.52
N GLN A 136 -9.40 16.08 0.52
CA GLN A 136 -9.35 16.82 1.77
C GLN A 136 -7.96 16.81 2.37
N GLU A 137 -7.32 15.65 2.43
CA GLU A 137 -5.99 15.56 3.00
C GLU A 137 -4.95 16.21 2.11
N LYS A 138 -5.11 16.10 0.80
CA LYS A 138 -4.21 16.75 -0.16
C LYS A 138 -4.27 18.28 -0.03
N GLU A 139 -5.46 18.84 0.12
CA GLU A 139 -5.64 20.29 0.30
C GLU A 139 -5.04 20.78 1.62
N THR A 140 -5.19 20.00 2.68
CA THR A 140 -4.62 20.33 3.98
C THR A 140 -3.11 20.53 3.92
N THR A 141 -2.43 19.87 2.96
CA THR A 141 -0.99 20.00 2.78
C THR A 141 -0.59 21.36 2.21
N LEU A 142 -1.51 22.04 1.53
CA LEU A 142 -1.21 23.28 0.83
C LEU A 142 -1.34 24.53 1.72
N THR A 143 -1.83 24.34 2.91
CA THR A 143 -1.99 25.45 3.87
C THR A 143 -0.86 25.44 4.93
#